data_5c1eea1ccd5d4f4fed9a575fd06b3c19
#
_entry.id   5c1eea1ccd5d4f4fed9a575fd06b3c19
#
_cell.length_a   1.000
_cell.length_b   1.000
_cell.length_c   1.000
_cell.angle_alpha   90.00
_cell.angle_beta   90.00
_cell.angle_gamma   90.00
#
_symmetry.space_group_name_H-M   'P 1'
#
loop_
_entity.id
_entity.type
_entity.pdbx_description
1 polymer ?
#
loop_
_entity_poly.entity_id
_entity_poly.type
_entity_poly.pdbx_seq_one_letter_code
_entity_poly.pdbx_strand_id
1 'polypeptide(L)'
;MAIPVLVYGKSGSGKSRSLKEFGEDEIVLFNVISKDMPFKKRFKYEVCTDNYGAIKKALTEMPTDIAVIDDAGYLQTNTFMRGHSSPKSGGSTFDLFNKIGDECWELIMFIKRELPKNKRVYLLMHELSNDYGEVKVRTIGKLLDEK
;
A
#
# COMPACT_ATOMS: atom_id res chain seq x y z
N MET A 1 15.91 -3.17 -11.18
CA MET A 1 14.46 -3.21 -11.00
C MET A 1 14.12 -3.85 -9.66
N ALA A 2 13.45 -3.12 -8.81
CA ALA A 2 13.05 -3.62 -7.50
C ALA A 2 11.88 -4.61 -7.62
N ILE A 3 11.68 -5.40 -6.58
CA ILE A 3 10.63 -6.43 -6.57
C ILE A 3 9.50 -5.96 -5.65
N PRO A 4 8.31 -5.67 -6.19
CA PRO A 4 7.12 -5.50 -5.35
C PRO A 4 6.59 -6.87 -4.94
N VAL A 5 6.29 -7.04 -3.66
CA VAL A 5 5.75 -8.28 -3.11
C VAL A 5 4.42 -7.97 -2.43
N LEU A 6 3.36 -8.62 -2.88
CA LEU A 6 2.03 -8.45 -2.33
C LEU A 6 1.78 -9.51 -1.25
N VAL A 7 1.43 -9.05 -0.06
CA VAL A 7 1.02 -9.92 1.05
C VAL A 7 -0.40 -9.57 1.42
N TYR A 8 -1.30 -10.52 1.34
CA TYR A 8 -2.71 -10.27 1.65
C TYR A 8 -3.28 -11.37 2.55
N GLY A 9 -4.30 -11.00 3.28
CA GLY A 9 -4.98 -11.90 4.20
C GLY A 9 -6.06 -11.16 4.97
N LYS A 10 -6.83 -11.92 5.75
CA LYS A 10 -7.90 -11.36 6.57
C LYS A 10 -7.34 -10.44 7.64
N SER A 11 -8.16 -9.49 8.10
CA SER A 11 -7.84 -8.72 9.28
C SER A 11 -7.60 -9.67 10.45
N GLY A 12 -6.52 -9.41 11.19
CA GLY A 12 -6.14 -10.28 12.30
C GLY A 12 -5.38 -11.56 11.91
N SER A 13 -5.04 -11.75 10.64
CA SER A 13 -4.28 -12.92 10.19
C SER A 13 -2.79 -12.85 10.51
N GLY A 14 -2.33 -11.72 11.07
CA GLY A 14 -0.94 -11.56 11.48
C GLY A 14 -0.04 -10.85 10.47
N LYS A 15 -0.61 -10.19 9.44
CA LYS A 15 0.17 -9.45 8.45
C LYS A 15 1.10 -8.42 9.09
N SER A 16 0.53 -7.50 9.86
CA SER A 16 1.33 -6.46 10.53
C SER A 16 2.19 -7.04 11.63
N ARG A 17 1.69 -8.06 12.34
CA ARG A 17 2.43 -8.70 13.43
C ARG A 17 3.70 -9.40 12.94
N SER A 18 3.69 -9.90 11.71
CA SER A 18 4.88 -10.55 11.13
C SER A 18 6.07 -9.60 11.01
N LEU A 19 5.82 -8.28 11.01
CA LEU A 19 6.87 -7.27 10.90
C LEU A 19 7.80 -7.25 12.11
N LYS A 20 7.39 -7.80 13.25
CA LYS A 20 8.24 -7.84 14.45
C LYS A 20 9.53 -8.63 14.26
N GLU A 21 9.57 -9.49 13.25
CA GLU A 21 10.75 -10.31 12.95
C GLU A 21 11.87 -9.51 12.28
N PHE A 22 11.57 -8.34 11.73
CA PHE A 22 12.59 -7.47 11.14
C PHE A 22 13.34 -6.70 12.22
N GLY A 23 14.62 -6.42 11.99
CA GLY A 23 15.41 -5.54 12.83
C GLY A 23 14.89 -4.09 12.78
N GLU A 24 15.18 -3.31 13.81
CA GLU A 24 14.69 -1.92 13.92
C GLU A 24 15.13 -1.03 12.74
N ASP A 25 16.31 -1.30 12.19
CA ASP A 25 16.91 -0.55 11.10
C ASP A 25 16.95 -1.33 9.78
N GLU A 26 16.24 -2.46 9.73
CA GLU A 26 16.24 -3.35 8.56
C GLU A 26 15.26 -2.91 7.48
N ILE A 27 14.18 -2.24 7.86
CA ILE A 27 13.13 -1.82 6.95
C ILE A 27 12.79 -0.33 7.11
N VAL A 28 12.21 0.24 6.05
CA VAL A 28 11.43 1.48 6.15
C VAL A 28 9.96 1.07 6.20
N LEU A 29 9.26 1.47 7.25
CA LEU A 29 7.85 1.18 7.42
C LEU A 29 7.01 2.38 7.00
N PHE A 30 6.11 2.16 6.07
CA PHE A 30 5.09 3.14 5.68
C PHE A 30 3.79 2.77 6.40
N ASN A 31 3.42 3.53 7.40
CA ASN A 31 2.19 3.31 8.17
C ASN A 31 1.10 4.23 7.61
N VAL A 32 0.36 3.72 6.63
CA VAL A 32 -0.58 4.52 5.83
C VAL A 32 -1.69 5.13 6.68
N ILE A 33 -2.21 4.40 7.65
CA ILE A 33 -3.30 4.88 8.50
C ILE A 33 -2.84 5.31 9.90
N SER A 34 -1.53 5.37 10.11
CA SER A 34 -0.93 5.82 11.38
C SER A 34 -1.45 5.05 12.60
N LYS A 35 -1.64 3.73 12.43
CA LYS A 35 -2.11 2.88 13.52
C LYS A 35 -0.94 2.42 14.39
N ASP A 36 -1.24 2.06 15.63
CA ASP A 36 -0.27 1.42 16.50
C ASP A 36 -0.01 -0.01 16.06
N MET A 37 1.25 -0.43 16.11
CA MET A 37 1.61 -1.80 15.78
C MET A 37 1.18 -2.77 16.90
N PRO A 38 0.83 -4.02 16.57
CA PRO A 38 0.41 -5.02 17.56
C PRO A 38 1.57 -5.57 18.42
N PHE A 39 2.71 -4.90 18.43
CA PHE A 39 3.88 -5.26 19.20
C PHE A 39 4.60 -3.98 19.67
N LYS A 40 5.47 -4.12 20.67
CA LYS A 40 6.12 -2.95 21.31
C LYS A 40 7.31 -2.40 20.53
N LYS A 41 7.88 -3.16 19.61
CA LYS A 41 9.04 -2.72 18.83
C LYS A 41 8.69 -1.50 17.96
N ARG A 42 9.60 -0.55 17.89
CA ARG A 42 9.50 0.59 16.97
C ARG A 42 10.57 0.49 15.92
N PHE A 43 10.25 0.89 14.70
CA PHE A 43 11.21 0.94 13.61
C PHE A 43 11.88 2.30 13.55
N LYS A 44 13.19 2.30 13.27
CA LYS A 44 13.96 3.53 13.16
C LYS A 44 13.46 4.42 12.03
N TYR A 45 13.04 3.81 10.92
CA TYR A 45 12.54 4.52 9.74
C TYR A 45 11.06 4.23 9.58
N GLU A 46 10.22 5.16 10.05
CA GLU A 46 8.78 5.04 9.91
C GLU A 46 8.23 6.31 9.29
N VAL A 47 7.42 6.15 8.24
CA VAL A 47 6.77 7.25 7.53
C VAL A 47 5.27 7.05 7.62
N CYS A 48 4.58 8.00 8.26
CA CYS A 48 3.13 7.97 8.41
C CYS A 48 2.51 8.90 7.37
N THR A 49 2.13 8.34 6.22
CA THR A 49 1.55 9.12 5.14
C THR A 49 0.71 8.24 4.22
N ASP A 50 -0.29 8.83 3.59
CA ASP A 50 -1.08 8.22 2.52
C ASP A 50 -0.87 8.94 1.19
N ASN A 51 0.10 9.84 1.12
CA ASN A 51 0.41 10.60 -0.09
C ASN A 51 1.36 9.80 -0.99
N TYR A 52 0.92 9.50 -2.21
CA TYR A 52 1.71 8.72 -3.16
C TYR A 52 3.06 9.38 -3.50
N GLY A 53 3.06 10.70 -3.67
CA GLY A 53 4.29 11.42 -3.95
C GLY A 53 5.31 11.33 -2.82
N ALA A 54 4.84 11.46 -1.58
CA ALA A 54 5.69 11.31 -0.39
C ALA A 54 6.24 9.89 -0.26
N ILE A 55 5.41 8.89 -0.56
CA ILE A 55 5.83 7.49 -0.53
C ILE A 55 6.92 7.24 -1.59
N LYS A 56 6.71 7.70 -2.81
CA LYS A 56 7.69 7.54 -3.90
C LYS A 56 9.02 8.21 -3.56
N LYS A 57 8.97 9.42 -3.00
CA LYS A 57 10.18 10.13 -2.57
C LYS A 57 10.93 9.36 -1.49
N ALA A 58 10.21 8.90 -0.46
CA ALA A 58 10.81 8.15 0.62
C ALA A 58 11.39 6.80 0.15
N LEU A 59 10.74 6.14 -0.80
CA LEU A 59 11.27 4.92 -1.41
C LEU A 59 12.56 5.18 -2.16
N THR A 60 12.65 6.30 -2.86
CA THR A 60 13.86 6.68 -3.59
C THR A 60 15.04 6.93 -2.64
N GLU A 61 14.76 7.52 -1.49
CA GLU A 61 15.77 7.92 -0.51
C GLU A 61 16.01 6.88 0.60
N MET A 62 15.32 5.74 0.55
CA MET A 62 15.38 4.78 1.66
C MET A 62 16.78 4.23 1.89
N PRO A 63 17.23 4.22 3.17
CA PRO A 63 18.55 3.71 3.52
C PRO A 63 18.62 2.19 3.64
N THR A 64 17.50 1.50 3.49
CA THR A 64 17.40 0.04 3.65
C THR A 64 17.11 -0.63 2.32
N ASP A 65 17.34 -1.94 2.26
CA ASP A 65 17.01 -2.72 1.06
C ASP A 65 15.54 -3.15 1.02
N ILE A 66 14.86 -3.06 2.16
CA ILE A 66 13.47 -3.51 2.31
C ILE A 66 12.60 -2.34 2.78
N ALA A 67 11.45 -2.19 2.15
CA ALA A 67 10.40 -1.28 2.57
C ALA A 67 9.10 -2.07 2.73
N VAL A 68 8.27 -1.67 3.68
CA VAL A 68 6.95 -2.27 3.91
C VAL A 68 5.91 -1.18 3.92
N ILE A 69 4.90 -1.31 3.07
CA ILE A 69 3.74 -0.40 3.06
C ILE A 69 2.60 -1.15 3.76
N ASP A 70 2.37 -0.82 5.02
CA ASP A 70 1.34 -1.47 5.82
C ASP A 70 -0.03 -0.84 5.55
N ASP A 71 -1.04 -1.68 5.44
CA ASP A 71 -2.40 -1.26 5.09
C ASP A 71 -2.44 -0.50 3.76
N ALA A 72 -1.72 -1.00 2.75
CA ALA A 72 -1.60 -0.36 1.45
C ALA A 72 -2.96 -0.16 0.75
N GLY A 73 -3.94 -0.99 1.04
CA GLY A 73 -5.29 -0.83 0.50
C GLY A 73 -5.96 0.49 0.91
N TYR A 74 -5.56 1.08 2.03
CA TYR A 74 -6.08 2.38 2.46
C TYR A 74 -5.61 3.54 1.58
N LEU A 75 -4.57 3.36 0.78
CA LEU A 75 -4.21 4.36 -0.23
C LEU A 75 -5.37 4.57 -1.20
N GLN A 76 -5.99 3.48 -1.64
CA GLN A 76 -7.17 3.54 -2.50
C GLN A 76 -8.39 4.10 -1.75
N THR A 77 -8.65 3.58 -0.56
CA THR A 77 -9.76 3.99 0.27
C THR A 77 -9.70 5.49 0.57
N ASN A 78 -8.54 6.00 0.95
CA ASN A 78 -8.38 7.41 1.29
C ASN A 78 -8.58 8.32 0.06
N THR A 79 -8.10 7.92 -1.11
CA THR A 79 -8.36 8.65 -2.35
C THR A 79 -9.87 8.70 -2.64
N PHE A 80 -10.55 7.56 -2.49
CA PHE A 80 -12.00 7.51 -2.66
C PHE A 80 -12.73 8.42 -1.69
N MET A 81 -12.37 8.36 -0.41
CA MET A 81 -13.04 9.16 0.62
C MET A 81 -12.84 10.66 0.43
N ARG A 82 -11.71 11.07 -0.11
CA ARG A 82 -11.46 12.48 -0.39
C ARG A 82 -12.21 12.97 -1.62
N GLY A 83 -12.48 12.10 -2.59
CA GLY A 83 -13.02 12.48 -3.88
C GLY A 83 -14.51 12.25 -4.08
N HIS A 84 -15.12 11.27 -3.37
CA HIS A 84 -16.48 10.83 -3.69
C HIS A 84 -17.56 11.88 -3.38
N SER A 85 -17.31 12.77 -2.45
CA SER A 85 -18.25 13.84 -2.07
C SER A 85 -17.85 15.20 -2.62
N SER A 86 -16.79 15.27 -3.40
CA SER A 86 -16.32 16.54 -3.94
C SER A 86 -17.20 16.95 -5.13
N PRO A 87 -17.90 18.11 -5.04
CA PRO A 87 -18.72 18.60 -6.15
C PRO A 87 -17.88 19.21 -7.27
N LYS A 88 -16.58 18.98 -7.26
CA LYS A 88 -15.70 19.59 -8.25
C LYS A 88 -16.09 19.19 -9.66
N SER A 89 -16.71 20.15 -10.29
CA SER A 89 -16.72 20.40 -11.73
C SER A 89 -16.51 19.17 -12.60
N GLY A 90 -17.60 18.48 -12.92
CA GLY A 90 -17.62 17.52 -13.99
C GLY A 90 -16.91 16.19 -13.76
N GLY A 91 -16.31 15.99 -12.60
CA GLY A 91 -15.73 14.70 -12.25
C GLY A 91 -16.81 13.70 -11.90
N SER A 92 -16.99 12.66 -12.70
CA SER A 92 -17.90 11.57 -12.39
C SER A 92 -17.28 10.60 -11.38
N THR A 93 -18.11 9.79 -10.74
CA THR A 93 -17.62 8.68 -9.91
C THR A 93 -16.69 7.77 -10.71
N PHE A 94 -16.96 7.61 -12.00
CA PHE A 94 -16.13 6.84 -12.91
C PHE A 94 -14.71 7.42 -13.03
N ASP A 95 -14.59 8.75 -13.13
CA ASP A 95 -13.28 9.42 -13.17
C ASP A 95 -12.50 9.21 -11.86
N LEU A 96 -13.20 9.21 -10.74
CA LEU A 96 -12.57 8.93 -9.43
C LEU A 96 -12.02 7.51 -9.37
N PHE A 97 -12.76 6.51 -9.83
CA PHE A 97 -12.27 5.14 -9.87
C PHE A 97 -11.09 4.97 -10.82
N ASN A 98 -11.09 5.67 -11.95
CA ASN A 98 -9.95 5.68 -12.85
C ASN A 98 -8.71 6.27 -12.19
N LYS A 99 -8.87 7.37 -11.46
CA LYS A 99 -7.78 7.99 -10.71
C LYS A 99 -7.19 7.04 -9.68
N ILE A 100 -8.05 6.34 -8.93
CA ILE A 100 -7.62 5.37 -7.92
C ILE A 100 -6.80 4.26 -8.57
N GLY A 101 -7.28 3.70 -9.67
CA GLY A 101 -6.58 2.67 -10.41
C GLY A 101 -5.24 3.14 -10.96
N ASP A 102 -5.22 4.33 -11.55
CA ASP A 102 -4.01 4.90 -12.12
C ASP A 102 -2.93 5.15 -11.06
N GLU A 103 -3.31 5.72 -9.92
CA GLU A 103 -2.36 5.98 -8.83
C GLU A 103 -1.75 4.69 -8.29
N CYS A 104 -2.57 3.67 -8.10
CA CYS A 104 -2.11 2.36 -7.61
C CYS A 104 -1.16 1.71 -8.61
N TRP A 105 -1.53 1.70 -9.89
CA TRP A 105 -0.72 1.14 -10.96
C TRP A 105 0.61 1.89 -11.09
N GLU A 106 0.57 3.22 -11.04
CA GLU A 106 1.77 4.04 -11.12
C GLU A 106 2.74 3.76 -9.97
N LEU A 107 2.23 3.54 -8.77
CA LEU A 107 3.07 3.19 -7.61
C LEU A 107 3.79 1.86 -7.86
N ILE A 108 3.06 0.85 -8.31
CA ILE A 108 3.64 -0.47 -8.59
C ILE A 108 4.68 -0.37 -9.70
N MET A 109 4.39 0.36 -10.76
CA MET A 109 5.32 0.54 -11.88
C MET A 109 6.55 1.36 -11.47
N PHE A 110 6.36 2.35 -10.58
CA PHE A 110 7.46 3.10 -10.00
C PHE A 110 8.42 2.17 -9.26
N ILE A 111 7.89 1.30 -8.43
CA ILE A 111 8.70 0.33 -7.68
C ILE A 111 9.50 -0.56 -8.65
N LYS A 112 8.83 -1.05 -9.69
CA LYS A 112 9.47 -1.95 -10.65
C LYS A 112 10.55 -1.28 -11.50
N ARG A 113 10.31 -0.03 -11.92
CA ARG A 113 11.15 0.64 -12.93
C ARG A 113 12.17 1.59 -12.37
N GLU A 114 11.82 2.31 -11.30
CA GLU A 114 12.63 3.43 -10.80
C GLU A 114 13.54 3.06 -9.64
N LEU A 115 13.22 2.01 -8.90
CA LEU A 115 14.03 1.61 -7.74
C LEU A 115 15.15 0.63 -8.14
N PRO A 116 16.30 0.68 -7.43
CA PRO A 116 17.40 -0.23 -7.70
C PRO A 116 17.02 -1.71 -7.54
N LYS A 117 17.71 -2.57 -8.27
CA LYS A 117 17.45 -4.00 -8.34
C LYS A 117 17.51 -4.72 -6.98
N ASN A 118 18.31 -4.21 -6.05
CA ASN A 118 18.48 -4.82 -4.73
C ASN A 118 17.36 -4.47 -3.75
N LYS A 119 16.42 -3.59 -4.14
CA LYS A 119 15.34 -3.16 -3.26
C LYS A 119 14.14 -4.09 -3.38
N ARG A 120 13.43 -4.25 -2.27
CA ARG A 120 12.21 -5.05 -2.18
C ARG A 120 11.16 -4.27 -1.42
N VAL A 121 9.95 -4.21 -1.96
CA VAL A 121 8.85 -3.46 -1.33
C VAL A 121 7.69 -4.41 -1.09
N TYR A 122 7.32 -4.59 0.16
CA TYR A 122 6.16 -5.39 0.56
C TYR A 122 4.94 -4.50 0.70
N LEU A 123 3.83 -4.92 0.09
CA LEU A 123 2.55 -4.23 0.22
C LEU A 123 1.60 -5.15 0.97
N LEU A 124 1.21 -4.76 2.17
CA LEU A 124 0.30 -5.53 3.01
C LEU A 124 -1.12 -5.05 2.78
N MET A 125 -2.00 -5.93 2.32
CA MET A 125 -3.36 -5.58 1.94
C MET A 125 -4.37 -6.57 2.53
N HIS A 126 -5.63 -6.16 2.60
CA HIS A 126 -6.71 -7.04 2.99
C HIS A 126 -7.13 -7.96 1.85
N GLU A 127 -7.64 -9.13 2.19
CA GLU A 127 -8.21 -10.04 1.21
C GLU A 127 -9.71 -9.82 1.06
N LEU A 128 -10.23 -10.26 -0.08
CA LEU A 128 -11.66 -10.39 -0.34
C LEU A 128 -11.93 -11.83 -0.72
N SER A 129 -12.78 -12.52 0.06
CA SER A 129 -13.17 -13.89 -0.25
C SER A 129 -14.63 -13.91 -0.69
N ASN A 130 -14.96 -14.82 -1.61
CA ASN A 130 -16.33 -15.04 -2.05
C ASN A 130 -16.93 -16.27 -1.36
N ASP A 131 -18.22 -16.56 -1.67
CA ASP A 131 -18.93 -17.68 -1.06
C ASP A 131 -18.37 -19.06 -1.44
N TYR A 132 -17.52 -19.11 -2.46
CA TYR A 132 -16.86 -20.34 -2.93
C TYR A 132 -15.48 -20.53 -2.33
N GLY A 133 -15.06 -19.67 -1.42
CA GLY A 133 -13.74 -19.75 -0.79
C GLY A 133 -12.61 -19.19 -1.63
N GLU A 134 -12.90 -18.61 -2.78
CA GLU A 134 -11.89 -17.92 -3.58
C GLU A 134 -11.44 -16.65 -2.88
N VAL A 135 -10.14 -16.43 -2.87
CA VAL A 135 -9.51 -15.31 -2.18
C VAL A 135 -8.77 -14.43 -3.18
N LYS A 136 -8.99 -13.14 -3.08
CA LYS A 136 -8.24 -12.16 -3.88
C LYS A 136 -7.93 -10.91 -3.04
N VAL A 137 -7.03 -10.08 -3.53
CA VAL A 137 -6.72 -8.81 -2.90
C VAL A 137 -7.93 -7.88 -2.99
N ARG A 138 -8.26 -7.26 -1.86
CA ARG A 138 -9.36 -6.29 -1.81
C ARG A 138 -8.93 -4.99 -2.47
N THR A 139 -9.62 -4.61 -3.52
CA THR A 139 -9.40 -3.36 -4.23
C THR A 139 -10.68 -2.55 -4.32
N ILE A 140 -10.56 -1.27 -4.67
CA ILE A 140 -11.71 -0.41 -4.88
C ILE A 140 -11.94 -0.27 -6.38
N GLY A 141 -13.16 -0.66 -6.82
CA GLY A 141 -13.59 -0.57 -8.22
C GLY A 141 -13.13 -1.75 -9.07
N LYS A 142 -13.87 -1.98 -10.14
CA LYS A 142 -13.63 -3.12 -11.02
C LYS A 142 -12.34 -3.02 -11.83
N LEU A 143 -11.87 -1.82 -12.06
CA LEU A 143 -10.67 -1.58 -12.88
C LEU A 143 -9.46 -2.35 -12.36
N LEU A 144 -9.26 -2.37 -11.05
CA LEU A 144 -8.17 -3.10 -10.43
C LEU A 144 -8.51 -4.57 -10.19
N ASP A 145 -9.77 -4.89 -9.96
CA ASP A 145 -10.20 -6.27 -9.72
C ASP A 145 -10.02 -7.17 -10.94
N GLU A 146 -10.10 -6.60 -12.14
CA GLU A 146 -9.97 -7.35 -13.40
C GLU A 146 -8.53 -7.47 -13.88
N LYS A 147 -7.61 -6.91 -13.16
CA LYS A 147 -6.17 -6.97 -13.45
C LYS A 147 -5.46 -7.85 -12.44
#